data_b87ab3538e2a6492fbbcff4e713713e3
#
_entry.id   b87ab3538e2a6492fbbcff4e713713e3
#
_cell.length_a   1.000
_cell.length_b   1.000
_cell.length_c   1.000
_cell.angle_alpha   90.00
_cell.angle_beta   90.00
_cell.angle_gamma   90.00
#
_symmetry.space_group_name_H-M   'P 1'
#
loop_
_entity.id
_entity.type
_entity.pdbx_description
1 polymer ?
#
loop_
_entity_poly.entity_id
_entity_poly.type
_entity_poly.pdbx_seq_one_letter_code
_entity_poly.pdbx_strand_id
1 'polypeptide(L)'
;MTAKFITAAEAAAMIKDNSTVGINGFISFCLADDILTEIENRYISEKHPCSISVVNVAGVGGDGKDRGMNHLAHEGLMKRLLCSNLSLANKVYPLIMNNAFPTFMIPQGVLANMMRAITSGKPGVITKVGMHTFVDPRVDGGRINKAAYDSGDEVVSLVKLAGEDYLFYPAFPLDVAIVKGSIADADGNISLENEA
;
A
#
# COMPACT_ATOMS: atom_id res chain seq x y z
N MET A 1 19.23 7.94 -15.68
CA MET A 1 19.46 8.57 -14.37
C MET A 1 20.35 7.62 -13.61
N THR A 2 21.43 8.10 -13.01
CA THR A 2 22.28 7.26 -12.17
C THR A 2 21.61 7.07 -10.82
N ALA A 3 21.53 5.84 -10.32
CA ALA A 3 20.98 5.55 -9.00
C ALA A 3 21.85 6.20 -7.91
N LYS A 4 21.21 6.60 -6.80
CA LYS A 4 21.92 7.10 -5.62
C LYS A 4 21.95 6.01 -4.55
N PHE A 5 23.12 5.77 -3.99
CA PHE A 5 23.28 4.96 -2.80
C PHE A 5 23.12 5.86 -1.58
N ILE A 6 22.10 5.62 -0.80
CA ILE A 6 21.72 6.43 0.36
C ILE A 6 21.40 5.51 1.54
N THR A 7 21.40 6.06 2.74
CA THR A 7 20.96 5.36 3.96
C THR A 7 19.44 5.25 4.02
N ALA A 8 18.93 4.36 4.87
CA ALA A 8 17.50 4.24 5.12
C ALA A 8 16.88 5.55 5.66
N ALA A 9 17.61 6.26 6.53
CA ALA A 9 17.19 7.56 7.06
C ALA A 9 17.07 8.63 5.95
N GLU A 10 18.06 8.70 5.05
CA GLU A 10 18.00 9.60 3.88
C GLU A 10 16.85 9.24 2.95
N ALA A 11 16.57 7.94 2.76
CA ALA A 11 15.43 7.48 1.97
C ALA A 11 14.09 7.89 2.62
N ALA A 12 13.94 7.70 3.92
CA ALA A 12 12.77 8.15 4.69
C ALA A 12 12.59 9.68 4.62
N ALA A 13 13.69 10.45 4.61
CA ALA A 13 13.66 11.89 4.49
C ALA A 13 13.14 12.39 3.12
N MET A 14 13.23 11.56 2.07
CA MET A 14 12.69 11.90 0.75
C MET A 14 11.17 11.82 0.65
N ILE A 15 10.53 11.09 1.57
CA ILE A 15 9.07 10.92 1.59
C ILE A 15 8.44 12.20 2.11
N LYS A 16 7.60 12.81 1.28
CA LYS A 16 6.91 14.07 1.60
C LYS A 16 5.57 13.80 2.25
N ASP A 17 5.07 14.80 2.97
CA ASP A 17 3.70 14.79 3.46
C ASP A 17 2.71 14.62 2.30
N ASN A 18 1.62 13.95 2.57
CA ASN A 18 0.57 13.65 1.60
C ASN A 18 0.95 12.72 0.44
N SER A 19 2.18 12.19 0.39
CA SER A 19 2.60 11.23 -0.64
C SER A 19 1.77 9.95 -0.62
N THR A 20 1.65 9.31 -1.78
CA THR A 20 1.18 7.93 -1.90
C THR A 20 2.38 7.01 -1.92
N VAL A 21 2.49 6.14 -0.93
CA VAL A 21 3.62 5.24 -0.69
C VAL A 21 3.20 3.79 -0.89
N GLY A 22 3.78 3.12 -1.88
CA GLY A 22 3.64 1.69 -2.10
C GLY A 22 4.69 0.91 -1.32
N ILE A 23 4.26 -0.10 -0.57
CA ILE A 23 5.13 -0.98 0.20
C ILE A 23 5.04 -2.37 -0.39
N ASN A 24 6.17 -2.90 -0.85
CA ASN A 24 6.30 -4.29 -1.28
C ASN A 24 6.72 -5.18 -0.12
N GLY A 25 6.45 -6.47 -0.26
CA GLY A 25 6.78 -7.52 0.69
C GLY A 25 5.63 -8.50 0.85
N PHE A 26 5.94 -9.64 1.44
CA PHE A 26 4.97 -10.67 1.79
C PHE A 26 5.33 -11.24 3.17
N ILE A 27 4.47 -11.05 4.16
CA ILE A 27 4.75 -11.41 5.55
C ILE A 27 6.02 -10.65 6.04
N SER A 28 7.14 -11.35 6.20
CA SER A 28 8.44 -10.77 6.56
C SER A 28 9.48 -10.89 5.43
N PHE A 29 9.07 -11.41 4.26
CA PHE A 29 9.94 -11.57 3.09
C PHE A 29 9.86 -10.36 2.18
N CYS A 30 10.93 -10.07 1.46
CA CYS A 30 11.04 -8.93 0.54
C CYS A 30 10.64 -7.60 1.17
N LEU A 31 10.84 -7.45 2.48
CA LEU A 31 10.43 -6.28 3.25
C LEU A 31 11.64 -5.40 3.56
N ALA A 32 11.61 -4.16 3.10
CA ALA A 32 12.60 -3.12 3.43
C ALA A 32 12.27 -2.49 4.81
N ASP A 33 12.41 -3.28 5.87
CA ASP A 33 11.99 -2.94 7.22
C ASP A 33 12.76 -1.76 7.80
N ASP A 34 14.05 -1.64 7.44
CA ASP A 34 14.90 -0.52 7.87
C ASP A 34 14.35 0.84 7.42
N ILE A 35 13.81 0.91 6.20
CA ILE A 35 13.19 2.16 5.71
C ILE A 35 11.90 2.47 6.48
N LEU A 36 11.10 1.45 6.79
CA LEU A 36 9.86 1.64 7.57
C LEU A 36 10.16 2.06 9.00
N THR A 37 11.21 1.50 9.60
CA THR A 37 11.74 1.93 10.91
C THR A 37 12.14 3.41 10.88
N GLU A 38 12.85 3.84 9.84
CA GLU A 38 13.28 5.23 9.75
C GLU A 38 12.12 6.20 9.44
N ILE A 39 11.08 5.76 8.75
CA ILE A 39 9.83 6.54 8.63
C ILE A 39 9.20 6.73 10.01
N GLU A 40 9.13 5.67 10.83
CA GLU A 40 8.63 5.76 12.21
C GLU A 40 9.47 6.71 13.06
N ASN A 41 10.79 6.53 13.08
CA ASN A 41 11.73 7.36 13.84
C ASN A 41 11.57 8.84 13.49
N ARG A 42 11.50 9.16 12.21
CA ARG A 42 11.30 10.52 11.72
C ARG A 42 9.93 11.06 12.12
N TYR A 43 8.88 10.25 12.04
CA TYR A 43 7.55 10.68 12.48
C TYR A 43 7.49 10.95 13.99
N ILE A 44 8.14 10.13 14.79
CA ILE A 44 8.19 10.32 16.25
C ILE A 44 8.90 11.64 16.59
N SER A 45 10.04 11.92 15.95
CA SER A 45 10.89 13.07 16.26
C SER A 45 10.39 14.38 15.61
N GLU A 46 9.94 14.34 14.36
CA GLU A 46 9.67 15.51 13.54
C GLU A 46 8.18 15.70 13.18
N LYS A 47 7.36 14.66 13.38
CA LYS A 47 5.98 14.58 12.88
C LYS A 47 5.86 14.59 11.35
N HIS A 48 6.92 14.19 10.67
CA HIS A 48 7.02 14.02 9.22
C HIS A 48 7.58 12.63 8.85
N PRO A 49 7.18 12.03 7.72
CA PRO A 49 6.07 12.47 6.87
C PRO A 49 4.73 12.32 7.60
N CYS A 50 3.77 13.17 7.31
CA CYS A 50 2.41 13.05 7.84
C CYS A 50 1.39 12.90 6.70
N SER A 51 0.23 12.37 7.04
CA SER A 51 -0.91 12.24 6.11
C SER A 51 -0.56 11.48 4.82
N ILE A 52 0.28 10.44 4.89
CA ILE A 52 0.59 9.63 3.72
C ILE A 52 -0.55 8.65 3.39
N SER A 53 -0.76 8.40 2.10
CA SER A 53 -1.60 7.29 1.62
C SER A 53 -0.73 6.06 1.44
N VAL A 54 -1.06 4.96 2.09
CA VAL A 54 -0.27 3.72 2.02
C VAL A 54 -0.96 2.69 1.16
N VAL A 55 -0.20 2.06 0.27
CA VAL A 55 -0.63 0.93 -0.54
C VAL A 55 0.24 -0.28 -0.20
N ASN A 56 -0.37 -1.31 0.36
CA ASN A 56 0.31 -2.54 0.72
C ASN A 56 -0.25 -3.73 -0.08
N VAL A 57 0.57 -4.30 -0.97
CA VAL A 57 0.10 -5.28 -1.95
C VAL A 57 -0.24 -6.63 -1.31
N ALA A 58 0.56 -7.11 -0.36
CA ALA A 58 0.47 -8.51 0.08
C ALA A 58 0.44 -8.72 1.60
N GLY A 59 0.19 -7.67 2.38
CA GLY A 59 0.19 -7.76 3.83
C GLY A 59 1.59 -8.03 4.40
N VAL A 60 2.22 -6.99 4.94
CA VAL A 60 3.53 -7.05 5.56
C VAL A 60 3.46 -6.74 7.04
N GLY A 61 4.20 -7.48 7.82
CA GLY A 61 4.26 -7.34 9.25
C GLY A 61 4.99 -8.51 9.87
N GLY A 62 4.92 -8.64 11.17
CA GLY A 62 5.53 -9.73 11.93
C GLY A 62 4.60 -10.25 13.01
N ASP A 63 4.95 -11.38 13.53
CA ASP A 63 4.35 -12.16 14.58
C ASP A 63 4.43 -11.45 15.97
N GLY A 64 3.71 -10.33 16.09
CA GLY A 64 3.69 -9.50 17.30
C GLY A 64 4.89 -8.58 17.48
N LYS A 65 5.77 -8.46 16.48
CA LYS A 65 6.97 -7.60 16.49
C LYS A 65 6.68 -6.27 15.77
N ASP A 66 7.49 -5.28 16.08
CA ASP A 66 7.51 -3.99 15.41
C ASP A 66 8.16 -4.15 14.03
N ARG A 67 7.39 -4.59 13.04
CA ARG A 67 7.84 -4.85 11.68
C ARG A 67 6.76 -4.47 10.67
N GLY A 68 7.21 -4.10 9.49
CA GLY A 68 6.34 -3.80 8.36
C GLY A 68 5.34 -2.68 8.64
N MET A 69 4.09 -2.94 8.39
CA MET A 69 3.03 -1.96 8.62
C MET A 69 2.90 -1.48 10.06
N ASN A 70 3.41 -2.25 11.05
CA ASN A 70 3.31 -1.87 12.45
C ASN A 70 4.14 -0.62 12.79
N HIS A 71 5.20 -0.31 12.03
CA HIS A 71 5.94 0.95 12.11
C HIS A 71 5.11 2.18 11.75
N LEU A 72 4.04 1.99 10.97
CA LEU A 72 3.18 3.10 10.53
C LEU A 72 1.98 3.34 11.44
N ALA A 73 1.90 2.65 12.59
CA ALA A 73 0.77 2.67 13.51
C ALA A 73 0.77 3.91 14.42
N HIS A 74 0.88 5.10 13.85
CA HIS A 74 0.84 6.38 14.56
C HIS A 74 -0.30 7.25 14.02
N GLU A 75 -1.06 7.88 14.92
CA GLU A 75 -2.11 8.83 14.54
C GLU A 75 -1.52 9.99 13.74
N GLY A 76 -2.13 10.34 12.61
CA GLY A 76 -1.68 11.42 11.72
C GLY A 76 -0.59 11.03 10.74
N LEU A 77 0.11 9.90 10.91
CA LEU A 77 1.09 9.44 9.92
C LEU A 77 0.37 9.01 8.64
N MET A 78 -0.64 8.16 8.75
CA MET A 78 -1.45 7.74 7.60
C MET A 78 -2.76 8.52 7.51
N LYS A 79 -3.15 8.89 6.28
CA LYS A 79 -4.49 9.41 5.96
C LYS A 79 -5.37 8.43 5.19
N ARG A 80 -4.81 7.35 4.65
CA ARG A 80 -5.52 6.35 3.86
C ARG A 80 -4.71 5.07 3.77
N LEU A 81 -5.39 3.94 3.81
CA LEU A 81 -4.79 2.63 3.59
C LEU A 81 -5.56 1.86 2.51
N LEU A 82 -4.83 1.36 1.51
CA LEU A 82 -5.31 0.38 0.53
C LEU A 82 -4.44 -0.87 0.64
N CYS A 83 -5.03 -2.01 0.97
CA CYS A 83 -4.29 -3.24 1.20
C CYS A 83 -5.05 -4.48 0.72
N SER A 84 -4.40 -5.63 0.75
CA SER A 84 -5.05 -6.92 0.51
C SER A 84 -5.25 -7.73 1.78
N ASN A 85 -4.49 -7.44 2.82
CA ASN A 85 -4.50 -8.20 4.07
C ASN A 85 -4.05 -7.33 5.25
N LEU A 86 -4.68 -7.53 6.40
CA LEU A 86 -4.40 -6.81 7.65
C LEU A 86 -3.96 -7.74 8.80
N SER A 87 -3.90 -9.05 8.58
CA SER A 87 -3.67 -10.02 9.65
C SER A 87 -2.34 -9.86 10.40
N LEU A 88 -1.37 -9.20 9.80
CA LEU A 88 -0.05 -8.95 10.38
C LEU A 88 0.17 -7.49 10.82
N ALA A 89 -0.84 -6.63 10.68
CA ALA A 89 -0.79 -5.22 11.03
C ALA A 89 -1.43 -4.95 12.41
N ASN A 90 -1.04 -5.71 13.41
CA ASN A 90 -1.68 -5.74 14.73
C ASN A 90 -1.74 -4.37 15.41
N LYS A 91 -0.72 -3.51 15.24
CA LYS A 91 -0.71 -2.15 15.80
C LYS A 91 -1.56 -1.16 14.97
N VAL A 92 -1.69 -1.39 13.66
CA VAL A 92 -2.51 -0.56 12.77
C VAL A 92 -4.00 -0.84 12.97
N TYR A 93 -4.34 -2.09 13.30
CA TYR A 93 -5.73 -2.53 13.42
C TYR A 93 -6.58 -1.68 14.39
N PRO A 94 -6.11 -1.32 15.60
CA PRO A 94 -6.86 -0.43 16.49
C PRO A 94 -7.17 0.94 15.86
N LEU A 95 -6.25 1.52 15.09
CA LEU A 95 -6.47 2.80 14.41
C LEU A 95 -7.57 2.68 13.35
N ILE A 96 -7.59 1.56 12.60
CA ILE A 96 -8.63 1.26 11.61
C ILE A 96 -10.00 1.14 12.30
N MET A 97 -10.08 0.40 13.40
CA MET A 97 -11.32 0.20 14.14
C MET A 97 -11.83 1.49 14.80
N ASN A 98 -10.93 2.38 15.18
CA ASN A 98 -11.25 3.73 15.70
C ASN A 98 -11.52 4.75 14.58
N ASN A 99 -11.56 4.32 13.32
CA ASN A 99 -11.82 5.18 12.16
C ASN A 99 -10.82 6.33 11.99
N ALA A 100 -9.56 6.14 12.36
CA ALA A 100 -8.53 7.16 12.24
C ALA A 100 -8.27 7.58 10.78
N PHE A 101 -8.50 6.68 9.83
CA PHE A 101 -8.39 6.93 8.39
C PHE A 101 -9.20 5.92 7.56
N PRO A 102 -9.62 6.28 6.33
CA PRO A 102 -10.26 5.38 5.39
C PRO A 102 -9.37 4.18 5.06
N THR A 103 -9.94 2.98 5.20
CA THR A 103 -9.25 1.72 4.90
C THR A 103 -10.05 0.91 3.90
N PHE A 104 -9.36 0.46 2.85
CA PHE A 104 -9.93 -0.38 1.79
C PHE A 104 -9.13 -1.67 1.65
N MET A 105 -9.83 -2.77 1.40
CA MET A 105 -9.22 -4.03 1.03
C MET A 105 -9.71 -4.47 -0.34
N ILE A 106 -8.75 -4.79 -1.23
CA ILE A 106 -9.03 -5.36 -2.55
C ILE A 106 -8.15 -6.59 -2.79
N PRO A 107 -8.53 -7.49 -3.71
CA PRO A 107 -7.80 -8.72 -3.92
C PRO A 107 -6.32 -8.50 -4.24
N GLN A 108 -5.44 -9.27 -3.61
CA GLN A 108 -3.97 -9.15 -3.77
C GLN A 108 -3.53 -9.21 -5.24
N GLY A 109 -4.09 -10.15 -6.02
CA GLY A 109 -3.77 -10.24 -7.45
C GLY A 109 -4.19 -9.01 -8.26
N VAL A 110 -5.25 -8.31 -7.84
CA VAL A 110 -5.67 -7.04 -8.43
C VAL A 110 -4.65 -5.95 -8.09
N LEU A 111 -4.21 -5.83 -6.83
CA LEU A 111 -3.16 -4.88 -6.42
C LEU A 111 -1.85 -5.13 -7.16
N ALA A 112 -1.41 -6.38 -7.30
CA ALA A 112 -0.21 -6.72 -8.04
C ALA A 112 -0.31 -6.31 -9.53
N ASN A 113 -1.46 -6.54 -10.17
CA ASN A 113 -1.71 -6.08 -11.54
C ASN A 113 -1.85 -4.56 -11.61
N MET A 114 -2.33 -3.91 -10.56
CA MET A 114 -2.44 -2.45 -10.47
C MET A 114 -1.07 -1.78 -10.55
N MET A 115 -0.04 -2.33 -9.90
CA MET A 115 1.33 -1.81 -9.99
C MET A 115 1.82 -1.79 -11.45
N ARG A 116 1.50 -2.85 -12.22
CA ARG A 116 1.81 -2.91 -13.65
C ARG A 116 0.97 -1.93 -14.47
N ALA A 117 -0.30 -1.74 -14.12
CA ALA A 117 -1.17 -0.79 -14.78
C ALA A 117 -0.66 0.65 -14.61
N ILE A 118 -0.29 1.03 -13.38
CA ILE A 118 0.28 2.35 -13.05
C ILE A 118 1.54 2.61 -13.87
N THR A 119 2.51 1.68 -13.85
CA THR A 119 3.79 1.87 -14.55
C THR A 119 3.65 1.89 -16.08
N SER A 120 2.62 1.24 -16.63
CA SER A 120 2.35 1.22 -18.07
C SER A 120 1.35 2.30 -18.54
N GLY A 121 0.95 3.22 -17.66
CA GLY A 121 0.00 4.29 -17.98
C GLY A 121 -1.41 3.81 -18.31
N LYS A 122 -1.80 2.61 -17.86
CA LYS A 122 -3.17 2.10 -18.05
C LYS A 122 -4.12 2.76 -17.05
N PRO A 123 -5.41 2.90 -17.42
CA PRO A 123 -6.39 3.53 -16.54
C PRO A 123 -6.72 2.72 -15.28
N GLY A 124 -6.33 1.45 -15.24
CA GLY A 124 -6.60 0.55 -14.11
C GLY A 124 -6.65 -0.92 -14.52
N VAL A 125 -7.26 -1.74 -13.67
CA VAL A 125 -7.43 -3.18 -13.86
C VAL A 125 -8.91 -3.49 -14.06
N ILE A 126 -9.25 -4.21 -15.13
CA ILE A 126 -10.60 -4.72 -15.40
C ILE A 126 -10.56 -6.22 -15.22
N THR A 127 -11.45 -6.75 -14.37
CA THR A 127 -11.49 -8.19 -14.05
C THR A 127 -12.82 -8.57 -13.41
N LYS A 128 -13.14 -9.87 -13.37
CA LYS A 128 -14.26 -10.40 -12.59
C LYS A 128 -13.86 -10.76 -11.14
N VAL A 129 -12.57 -10.68 -10.80
CA VAL A 129 -12.07 -10.99 -9.46
C VAL A 129 -12.63 -9.99 -8.45
N GLY A 130 -13.30 -10.49 -7.43
CA GLY A 130 -13.97 -9.69 -6.40
C GLY A 130 -15.48 -9.56 -6.60
N MET A 131 -16.04 -9.95 -7.74
CA MET A 131 -17.50 -9.95 -7.94
C MET A 131 -18.20 -10.84 -6.91
N HIS A 132 -19.36 -10.36 -6.43
CA HIS A 132 -20.20 -11.04 -5.42
C HIS A 132 -19.50 -11.25 -4.05
N THR A 133 -18.40 -10.54 -3.79
CA THR A 133 -17.75 -10.49 -2.48
C THR A 133 -17.93 -9.11 -1.85
N PHE A 134 -17.39 -8.89 -0.66
CA PHE A 134 -17.41 -7.56 -0.02
C PHE A 134 -16.70 -6.47 -0.85
N VAL A 135 -15.84 -6.84 -1.80
CA VAL A 135 -15.17 -5.90 -2.69
C VAL A 135 -16.09 -5.39 -3.80
N ASP A 136 -17.13 -6.15 -4.15
CA ASP A 136 -18.12 -5.75 -5.16
C ASP A 136 -18.78 -4.43 -4.73
N PRO A 137 -18.83 -3.37 -5.59
CA PRO A 137 -19.43 -2.09 -5.23
C PRO A 137 -20.93 -2.18 -4.90
N ARG A 138 -21.60 -3.28 -5.32
CA ARG A 138 -22.99 -3.57 -4.95
C ARG A 138 -23.14 -4.09 -3.51
N VAL A 139 -22.01 -4.44 -2.84
CA VAL A 139 -21.96 -4.87 -1.44
C VAL A 139 -21.28 -3.77 -0.62
N ASP A 140 -19.97 -3.83 -0.42
CA ASP A 140 -19.22 -2.87 0.39
C ASP A 140 -18.18 -2.06 -0.39
N GLY A 141 -17.85 -2.48 -1.64
CA GLY A 141 -16.86 -1.80 -2.47
C GLY A 141 -15.46 -1.81 -1.86
N GLY A 142 -15.14 -2.86 -1.10
CA GLY A 142 -13.85 -3.01 -0.42
C GLY A 142 -13.64 -2.13 0.81
N ARG A 143 -14.65 -1.40 1.29
CA ARG A 143 -14.61 -0.55 2.47
C ARG A 143 -14.57 -1.38 3.75
N ILE A 144 -13.64 -1.09 4.66
CA ILE A 144 -13.41 -1.87 5.88
C ILE A 144 -13.93 -1.18 7.13
N ASN A 145 -13.98 0.15 7.14
CA ASN A 145 -14.36 0.93 8.30
C ASN A 145 -15.28 2.10 7.94
N LYS A 146 -15.92 2.70 8.95
CA LYS A 146 -16.83 3.82 8.74
C LYS A 146 -16.13 5.00 8.03
N ALA A 147 -14.88 5.28 8.34
CA ALA A 147 -14.13 6.34 7.67
C ALA A 147 -14.04 6.13 6.15
N ALA A 148 -13.98 4.88 5.67
CA ALA A 148 -13.98 4.58 4.25
C ALA A 148 -15.34 4.84 3.58
N TYR A 149 -16.45 4.61 4.29
CA TYR A 149 -17.79 4.99 3.79
C TYR A 149 -17.96 6.50 3.77
N ASP A 150 -17.52 7.19 4.83
CA ASP A 150 -17.68 8.64 4.97
C ASP A 150 -16.78 9.43 4.00
N SER A 151 -15.67 8.85 3.53
CA SER A 151 -14.72 9.50 2.61
C SER A 151 -15.30 9.77 1.23
N GLY A 152 -16.29 8.98 0.81
CA GLY A 152 -16.81 9.02 -0.55
C GLY A 152 -15.87 8.45 -1.62
N ASP A 153 -14.71 7.93 -1.22
CA ASP A 153 -13.75 7.32 -2.15
C ASP A 153 -14.29 6.02 -2.74
N GLU A 154 -14.03 5.82 -4.03
CA GLU A 154 -14.33 4.58 -4.73
C GLU A 154 -13.03 3.93 -5.24
N VAL A 155 -12.71 2.73 -4.75
CA VAL A 155 -11.56 1.93 -5.19
C VAL A 155 -11.92 0.89 -6.23
N VAL A 156 -13.20 0.71 -6.48
CA VAL A 156 -13.75 -0.24 -7.45
C VAL A 156 -15.11 0.24 -7.95
N SER A 157 -15.37 0.07 -9.23
CA SER A 157 -16.68 0.34 -9.85
C SER A 157 -17.12 -0.80 -10.75
N LEU A 158 -18.41 -0.86 -11.05
CA LEU A 158 -18.97 -1.81 -12.00
C LEU A 158 -18.89 -1.22 -13.41
N VAL A 159 -18.41 -2.02 -14.37
CA VAL A 159 -18.37 -1.64 -15.79
C VAL A 159 -18.95 -2.75 -16.66
N LYS A 160 -19.60 -2.39 -17.75
CA LYS A 160 -20.14 -3.34 -18.71
C LYS A 160 -19.30 -3.36 -19.97
N LEU A 161 -18.74 -4.52 -20.31
CA LEU A 161 -17.91 -4.72 -21.50
C LEU A 161 -18.36 -5.97 -22.24
N ALA A 162 -18.51 -5.86 -23.56
CA ALA A 162 -18.94 -6.96 -24.41
C ALA A 162 -20.22 -7.68 -23.91
N GLY A 163 -21.14 -6.95 -23.28
CA GLY A 163 -22.39 -7.48 -22.76
C GLY A 163 -22.31 -8.09 -21.36
N GLU A 164 -21.12 -8.22 -20.76
CA GLU A 164 -20.89 -8.79 -19.45
C GLU A 164 -20.46 -7.74 -18.42
N ASP A 165 -20.74 -8.00 -17.15
CA ASP A 165 -20.33 -7.15 -16.04
C ASP A 165 -18.90 -7.50 -15.59
N TYR A 166 -18.12 -6.47 -15.31
CA TYR A 166 -16.77 -6.54 -14.75
C TYR A 166 -16.61 -5.53 -13.64
N LEU A 167 -15.61 -5.75 -12.78
CA LEU A 167 -15.11 -4.76 -11.85
C LEU A 167 -13.96 -3.99 -12.50
N PHE A 168 -13.99 -2.69 -12.37
CA PHE A 168 -12.92 -1.78 -12.76
C PHE A 168 -12.29 -1.19 -11.49
N TYR A 169 -11.01 -1.43 -11.32
CA TYR A 169 -10.18 -0.88 -10.25
C TYR A 169 -9.33 0.24 -10.86
N PRO A 170 -9.62 1.51 -10.58
CA PRO A 170 -8.92 2.63 -11.18
C PRO A 170 -7.47 2.72 -10.71
N ALA A 171 -6.55 3.06 -11.63
CA ALA A 171 -5.18 3.39 -11.29
C ALA A 171 -5.13 4.70 -10.48
N PHE A 172 -4.14 4.81 -9.64
CA PHE A 172 -3.90 5.98 -8.79
C PHE A 172 -2.43 6.42 -8.89
N PRO A 173 -2.12 7.71 -8.62
CA PRO A 173 -0.74 8.14 -8.58
C PRO A 173 0.03 7.45 -7.45
N LEU A 174 1.27 7.05 -7.72
CA LEU A 174 2.20 6.48 -6.75
C LEU A 174 3.46 7.36 -6.75
N ASP A 175 3.73 8.04 -5.64
CA ASP A 175 4.86 8.97 -5.53
C ASP A 175 6.14 8.25 -5.13
N VAL A 176 6.02 7.22 -4.28
CA VAL A 176 7.15 6.46 -3.73
C VAL A 176 6.81 4.97 -3.74
N ALA A 177 7.76 4.14 -4.16
CA ALA A 177 7.71 2.69 -4.01
C ALA A 177 8.89 2.22 -3.16
N ILE A 178 8.59 1.55 -2.05
CA ILE A 178 9.57 0.92 -1.17
C ILE A 178 9.64 -0.56 -1.55
N VAL A 179 10.79 -0.97 -2.09
CA VAL A 179 11.01 -2.33 -2.61
C VAL A 179 12.32 -2.85 -2.07
N LYS A 180 12.35 -4.11 -1.66
CA LYS A 180 13.58 -4.82 -1.31
C LYS A 180 14.00 -5.74 -2.44
N GLY A 181 15.28 -5.77 -2.74
CA GLY A 181 15.93 -6.72 -3.62
C GLY A 181 17.21 -7.25 -3.02
N SER A 182 17.79 -8.30 -3.64
CA SER A 182 19.03 -8.91 -3.17
C SER A 182 20.25 -8.09 -3.56
N ILE A 183 20.28 -7.58 -4.78
CA ILE A 183 21.40 -6.82 -5.35
C ILE A 183 20.83 -5.66 -6.17
N ALA A 184 21.46 -4.50 -6.09
CA ALA A 184 21.19 -3.36 -6.96
C ALA A 184 22.49 -2.92 -7.63
N ASP A 185 22.41 -2.54 -8.92
CA ASP A 185 23.53 -1.96 -9.66
C ASP A 185 23.51 -0.42 -9.65
N ALA A 186 24.54 0.18 -10.22
CA ALA A 186 24.67 1.64 -10.28
C ALA A 186 23.63 2.33 -11.18
N ASP A 187 22.95 1.60 -12.02
CA ASP A 187 21.88 2.10 -12.90
C ASP A 187 20.50 1.95 -12.26
N GLY A 188 20.41 1.28 -11.08
CA GLY A 188 19.19 1.07 -10.32
C GLY A 188 18.41 -0.18 -10.74
N ASN A 189 19.01 -1.11 -11.48
CA ASN A 189 18.41 -2.42 -11.69
C ASN A 189 18.53 -3.25 -10.43
N ILE A 190 17.46 -3.96 -10.08
CA ILE A 190 17.35 -4.75 -8.86
C ILE A 190 17.14 -6.21 -9.23
N SER A 191 17.91 -7.12 -8.64
CA SER A 191 17.69 -8.56 -8.73
C SER A 191 17.03 -9.09 -7.45
N LEU A 192 16.31 -10.21 -7.59
CA LEU A 192 15.56 -10.86 -6.50
C LEU A 192 16.10 -12.26 -6.19
N GLU A 193 17.37 -12.53 -6.44
CA GLU A 193 17.99 -13.87 -6.37
C GLU A 193 17.79 -14.58 -5.02
N ASN A 194 17.80 -13.82 -3.94
CA ASN A 194 17.63 -14.34 -2.57
C ASN A 194 16.31 -13.88 -1.94
N GLU A 195 15.41 -13.28 -2.68
CA GLU A 195 14.09 -12.85 -2.22
C GLU A 195 13.02 -13.81 -2.75
N ALA A 196 11.90 -13.97 -2.01
CA ALA A 196 10.80 -14.87 -2.35
C ALA A 196 9.89 -14.28 -3.45
#